data_ec7213729eb9e4b96343985b741ea340
#
_entry.id   ec7213729eb9e4b96343985b741ea340
#
_cell.length_a   1.000
_cell.length_b   1.000
_cell.length_c   1.000
_cell.angle_alpha   90.00
_cell.angle_beta   90.00
_cell.angle_gamma   90.00
#
_symmetry.space_group_name_H-M   'P 1'
#
loop_
_entity.id
_entity.type
_entity.pdbx_description
1 polymer ?
#
loop_
_entity_poly.entity_id
_entity_poly.type
_entity_poly.pdbx_seq_one_letter_code
_entity_poly.pdbx_strand_id
1 'polypeptide(L)'
;MIGKWGYCSRILGKRSRVLSDRTTNVKRNIVFGFIQVLISMVLPFVVRTIILYRYGVDYSGLSNLFASVLTVLSLMELGFGVAIVYCMYKPVAEKDDEQICAYLSYFRKVYLLVGVLVLLLGLILMPVLPRLVRDATMPGGLNLYFCYLFFLANAVISYVLFGYVSVIPLAHQRRDILSRIDLFGSVLQCTLSSLVLLFTHNFYLYLLSLPLSTVVHNLLLAYVVRKKYPHIRCRGVLSEEKKKDLKKRVCGILINKITGVSRNSIDNMCISAFIGLAVTGMYNNYYFVLAAVMSFSSMLCRSLMPGVGNSIVLETPEKNYADMRKFNFIFMNLGAWAVICMLCLFQPFMKTWAGEDMMLGLPVVFSICAYFYILLSGDICWVYEESAGLWWECRYIMLGEAVANIILNIVLCKFFGVTGIILATVFSVFTSNMILFPRVIFREYFKNGKIGEYRMDHLLYALTMLLAAGISFLFCRVALPLCMIDRSNLPMCILCLGGRLLICSSIWLLVAWLLWHRTERYKNAVAWIRGVIWKKA
;
A
#
# COMPACT_ATOMS: atom_id res chain seq x y z
N MET A 1 27.66 40.78 -33.95
CA MET A 1 27.92 39.52 -33.20
C MET A 1 27.48 39.57 -31.71
N ILE A 2 27.05 40.67 -31.14
CA ILE A 2 26.72 40.82 -29.69
C ILE A 2 25.33 40.28 -29.32
N GLY A 3 24.39 40.16 -30.26
CA GLY A 3 23.00 39.73 -29.97
C GLY A 3 22.79 38.22 -29.73
N LYS A 4 23.71 37.34 -30.22
CA LYS A 4 23.55 35.89 -30.06
C LYS A 4 24.01 35.35 -28.70
N TRP A 5 24.92 36.03 -28.01
CA TRP A 5 25.38 35.63 -26.66
C TRP A 5 24.36 35.89 -25.57
N GLY A 6 23.59 36.98 -25.69
CA GLY A 6 22.52 37.30 -24.73
C GLY A 6 21.32 36.35 -24.79
N TYR A 7 21.05 35.76 -25.97
CA TYR A 7 19.96 34.81 -26.12
C TYR A 7 20.33 33.42 -25.57
N CYS A 8 21.58 32.98 -25.80
CA CYS A 8 22.09 31.71 -25.31
C CYS A 8 22.21 31.70 -23.77
N SER A 9 22.66 32.78 -23.14
CA SER A 9 22.74 32.91 -21.68
C SER A 9 21.37 32.95 -20.99
N ARG A 10 20.36 33.54 -21.62
CA ARG A 10 18.96 33.51 -21.11
C ARG A 10 18.34 32.12 -21.22
N ILE A 11 18.64 31.35 -22.27
CA ILE A 11 18.14 29.97 -22.44
C ILE A 11 18.84 29.04 -21.43
N LEU A 12 20.16 29.16 -21.26
CA LEU A 12 20.93 28.39 -20.28
C LEU A 12 20.51 28.75 -18.84
N GLY A 13 20.31 30.03 -18.53
CA GLY A 13 19.82 30.47 -17.22
C GLY A 13 18.38 30.02 -16.92
N LYS A 14 17.49 29.97 -17.93
CA LYS A 14 16.15 29.37 -17.80
C LYS A 14 16.20 27.85 -17.60
N ARG A 15 17.07 27.15 -18.34
CA ARG A 15 17.25 25.69 -18.18
C ARG A 15 17.82 25.33 -16.82
N SER A 16 18.81 26.08 -16.31
CA SER A 16 19.40 25.84 -14.99
C SER A 16 18.40 26.13 -13.85
N ARG A 17 17.57 27.17 -13.96
CA ARG A 17 16.50 27.45 -12.98
C ARG A 17 15.42 26.36 -12.99
N VAL A 18 14.99 25.89 -14.16
CA VAL A 18 14.00 24.79 -14.28
C VAL A 18 14.57 23.47 -13.71
N LEU A 19 15.85 23.19 -13.90
CA LEU A 19 16.51 22.02 -13.32
C LEU A 19 16.67 22.16 -11.79
N SER A 20 17.05 23.35 -11.30
CA SER A 20 17.13 23.66 -9.87
C SER A 20 15.77 23.52 -9.18
N ASP A 21 14.71 24.06 -9.78
CA ASP A 21 13.35 23.96 -9.24
C ASP A 21 12.84 22.49 -9.23
N ARG A 22 13.13 21.70 -10.26
CA ARG A 22 12.83 20.27 -10.29
C ARG A 22 13.54 19.51 -9.18
N THR A 23 14.84 19.73 -9.00
CA THR A 23 15.63 19.07 -7.95
C THR A 23 15.14 19.44 -6.55
N THR A 24 14.78 20.70 -6.33
CA THR A 24 14.22 21.20 -5.07
C THR A 24 12.86 20.59 -4.78
N ASN A 25 11.98 20.47 -5.80
CA ASN A 25 10.68 19.83 -5.67
C ASN A 25 10.83 18.32 -5.37
N VAL A 26 11.77 17.62 -6.00
CA VAL A 26 12.04 16.20 -5.72
C VAL A 26 12.50 16.01 -4.27
N LYS A 27 13.45 16.81 -3.77
CA LYS A 27 13.88 16.73 -2.37
C LYS A 27 12.71 16.96 -1.39
N ARG A 28 11.89 17.97 -1.62
CA ARG A 28 10.71 18.26 -0.80
C ARG A 28 9.69 17.12 -0.85
N ASN A 29 9.39 16.61 -2.02
CA ASN A 29 8.46 15.48 -2.18
C ASN A 29 8.94 14.24 -1.42
N ILE A 30 10.24 13.93 -1.45
CA ILE A 30 10.83 12.80 -0.71
C ILE A 30 10.70 13.01 0.79
N VAL A 31 11.12 14.17 1.32
CA VAL A 31 11.11 14.44 2.77
C VAL A 31 9.68 14.42 3.31
N PHE A 32 8.77 15.20 2.71
CA PHE A 32 7.39 15.25 3.19
C PHE A 32 6.63 13.95 2.94
N GLY A 33 6.92 13.24 1.86
CA GLY A 33 6.36 11.92 1.60
C GLY A 33 6.81 10.89 2.64
N PHE A 34 8.08 10.89 3.03
CA PHE A 34 8.59 10.00 4.08
C PHE A 34 7.96 10.29 5.45
N ILE A 35 7.91 11.57 5.85
CA ILE A 35 7.25 11.98 7.10
C ILE A 35 5.77 11.59 7.08
N GLN A 36 5.07 11.80 5.98
CA GLN A 36 3.67 11.41 5.82
C GLN A 36 3.48 9.90 6.01
N VAL A 37 4.33 9.08 5.39
CA VAL A 37 4.26 7.61 5.53
C VAL A 37 4.47 7.19 6.98
N LEU A 38 5.49 7.71 7.66
CA LEU A 38 5.73 7.39 9.09
C LEU A 38 4.54 7.76 9.96
N ILE A 39 4.02 8.96 9.79
CA ILE A 39 2.89 9.44 10.61
C ILE A 39 1.61 8.68 10.27
N SER A 40 1.36 8.35 9.00
CA SER A 40 0.22 7.52 8.60
C SER A 40 0.28 6.08 9.13
N MET A 41 1.42 5.61 9.57
CA MET A 41 1.56 4.33 10.29
C MET A 41 1.30 4.49 11.79
N VAL A 42 1.86 5.52 12.41
CA VAL A 42 1.80 5.71 13.88
C VAL A 42 0.41 6.16 14.33
N LEU A 43 -0.20 7.14 13.66
CA LEU A 43 -1.47 7.71 14.10
C LEU A 43 -2.63 6.72 14.13
N PRO A 44 -2.87 5.88 13.11
CA PRO A 44 -3.90 4.84 13.18
C PRO A 44 -3.64 3.80 14.27
N PHE A 45 -2.36 3.52 14.58
CA PHE A 45 -2.00 2.63 15.68
C PHE A 45 -2.49 3.17 17.03
N VAL A 46 -2.35 4.48 17.29
CA VAL A 46 -2.85 5.12 18.52
C VAL A 46 -4.37 4.98 18.63
N VAL A 47 -5.12 5.38 17.59
CA VAL A 47 -6.59 5.29 17.59
C VAL A 47 -7.05 3.83 17.77
N ARG A 48 -6.41 2.90 17.06
CA ARG A 48 -6.70 1.47 17.14
C ARG A 48 -6.45 0.92 18.55
N THR A 49 -5.35 1.34 19.18
CA THR A 49 -5.03 0.96 20.56
C THR A 49 -6.13 1.42 21.52
N ILE A 50 -6.58 2.67 21.41
CA ILE A 50 -7.67 3.21 22.24
C ILE A 50 -8.97 2.41 22.03
N ILE A 51 -9.34 2.10 20.77
CA ILE A 51 -10.53 1.29 20.47
C ILE A 51 -10.42 -0.09 21.12
N LEU A 52 -9.27 -0.75 20.96
CA LEU A 52 -9.05 -2.10 21.44
C LEU A 52 -9.15 -2.20 22.97
N TYR A 53 -8.56 -1.25 23.68
CA TYR A 53 -8.55 -1.26 25.15
C TYR A 53 -9.85 -0.76 25.79
N ARG A 54 -10.57 0.14 25.12
CA ARG A 54 -11.73 0.82 25.72
C ARG A 54 -13.06 0.25 25.26
N TYR A 55 -13.12 -0.27 24.06
CA TYR A 55 -14.35 -0.77 23.43
C TYR A 55 -14.29 -2.26 23.10
N GLY A 56 -13.11 -2.79 22.84
CA GLY A 56 -12.91 -4.20 22.51
C GLY A 56 -12.69 -4.47 21.01
N VAL A 57 -12.41 -5.73 20.71
CA VAL A 57 -11.99 -6.18 19.37
C VAL A 57 -13.14 -6.15 18.36
N ASP A 58 -14.38 -6.36 18.78
CA ASP A 58 -15.56 -6.39 17.90
C ASP A 58 -15.80 -5.03 17.24
N TYR A 59 -15.61 -3.94 17.98
CA TYR A 59 -15.68 -2.58 17.43
C TYR A 59 -14.61 -2.31 16.38
N SER A 60 -13.41 -2.84 16.60
CA SER A 60 -12.34 -2.78 15.60
C SER A 60 -12.68 -3.63 14.38
N GLY A 61 -13.23 -4.84 14.58
CA GLY A 61 -13.68 -5.73 13.51
C GLY A 61 -14.76 -5.08 12.64
N LEU A 62 -15.76 -4.46 13.28
CA LEU A 62 -16.85 -3.73 12.60
C LEU A 62 -16.31 -2.57 11.75
N SER A 63 -15.41 -1.77 12.30
CA SER A 63 -14.80 -0.65 11.58
C SER A 63 -14.02 -1.13 10.35
N ASN A 64 -13.24 -2.22 10.47
CA ASN A 64 -12.50 -2.81 9.37
C ASN A 64 -13.40 -3.42 8.29
N LEU A 65 -14.51 -4.07 8.70
CA LEU A 65 -15.51 -4.59 7.78
C LEU A 65 -16.08 -3.47 6.91
N PHE A 66 -16.58 -2.39 7.54
CA PHE A 66 -17.16 -1.27 6.79
C PHE A 66 -16.14 -0.56 5.91
N ALA A 67 -14.92 -0.34 6.41
CA ALA A 67 -13.83 0.20 5.59
C ALA A 67 -13.56 -0.67 4.36
N SER A 68 -13.57 -2.00 4.50
CA SER A 68 -13.36 -2.95 3.40
C SER A 68 -14.51 -2.92 2.39
N VAL A 69 -15.76 -2.91 2.85
CA VAL A 69 -16.95 -2.79 1.99
C VAL A 69 -16.87 -1.51 1.16
N LEU A 70 -16.59 -0.37 1.79
CA LEU A 70 -16.48 0.91 1.09
C LEU A 70 -15.29 0.98 0.15
N THR A 71 -14.18 0.33 0.48
CA THR A 71 -13.03 0.24 -0.42
C THR A 71 -13.39 -0.48 -1.71
N VAL A 72 -14.19 -1.56 -1.63
CA VAL A 72 -14.71 -2.26 -2.82
C VAL A 72 -15.65 -1.36 -3.63
N LEU A 73 -16.56 -0.63 -2.98
CA LEU A 73 -17.45 0.32 -3.66
C LEU A 73 -16.69 1.46 -4.34
N SER A 74 -15.58 1.88 -3.76
CA SER A 74 -14.72 2.98 -4.28
C SER A 74 -13.77 2.54 -5.40
N LEU A 75 -13.78 1.28 -5.82
CA LEU A 75 -12.95 0.79 -6.94
C LEU A 75 -13.12 1.60 -8.22
N MET A 76 -14.33 2.12 -8.47
CA MET A 76 -14.65 2.89 -9.68
C MET A 76 -13.84 4.20 -9.80
N GLU A 77 -13.34 4.76 -8.69
CA GLU A 77 -12.53 5.98 -8.67
C GLU A 77 -11.06 5.73 -9.02
N LEU A 78 -10.51 4.59 -8.62
CA LEU A 78 -9.06 4.35 -8.53
C LEU A 78 -8.27 4.56 -9.84
N GLY A 79 -8.92 4.55 -10.99
CA GLY A 79 -8.29 4.80 -12.28
C GLY A 79 -8.34 6.26 -12.75
N PHE A 80 -9.40 6.99 -12.40
CA PHE A 80 -9.64 8.32 -12.96
C PHE A 80 -8.62 9.37 -12.50
N GLY A 81 -8.30 9.41 -11.20
CA GLY A 81 -7.37 10.39 -10.65
C GLY A 81 -5.98 10.31 -11.29
N VAL A 82 -5.44 9.10 -11.44
CA VAL A 82 -4.12 8.87 -12.06
C VAL A 82 -4.14 9.20 -13.56
N ALA A 83 -5.18 8.75 -14.28
CA ALA A 83 -5.30 9.00 -15.72
C ALA A 83 -5.42 10.50 -16.04
N ILE A 84 -6.19 11.25 -15.26
CA ILE A 84 -6.38 12.68 -15.50
C ILE A 84 -5.11 13.48 -15.21
N VAL A 85 -4.39 13.16 -14.14
CA VAL A 85 -3.08 13.76 -13.82
C VAL A 85 -2.11 13.56 -14.98
N TYR A 86 -2.06 12.34 -15.53
CA TYR A 86 -1.23 12.04 -16.70
C TYR A 86 -1.59 12.90 -17.91
N CYS A 87 -2.90 13.02 -18.22
CA CYS A 87 -3.38 13.85 -19.34
C CYS A 87 -3.11 15.34 -19.13
N MET A 88 -3.00 15.80 -17.87
CA MET A 88 -2.71 17.20 -17.55
C MET A 88 -1.22 17.56 -17.64
N TYR A 89 -0.27 16.61 -17.69
CA TYR A 89 1.15 16.92 -17.74
C TYR A 89 1.53 17.75 -18.97
N LYS A 90 0.99 17.44 -20.15
CA LYS A 90 1.26 18.17 -21.38
C LYS A 90 0.71 19.60 -21.32
N PRO A 91 -0.57 19.84 -21.02
CA PRO A 91 -1.11 21.19 -20.83
C PRO A 91 -0.35 22.02 -19.78
N VAL A 92 0.06 21.40 -18.67
CA VAL A 92 0.85 22.09 -17.64
C VAL A 92 2.23 22.51 -18.18
N ALA A 93 2.89 21.65 -18.97
CA ALA A 93 4.18 21.97 -19.58
C ALA A 93 4.07 23.09 -20.65
N GLU A 94 2.97 23.11 -21.38
CA GLU A 94 2.65 24.12 -22.42
C GLU A 94 2.03 25.40 -21.84
N LYS A 95 1.70 25.41 -20.51
CA LYS A 95 0.99 26.50 -19.81
C LYS A 95 -0.39 26.81 -20.42
N ASP A 96 -1.06 25.78 -20.92
CA ASP A 96 -2.41 25.88 -21.45
C ASP A 96 -3.43 25.76 -20.29
N ASP A 97 -3.68 26.90 -19.64
CA ASP A 97 -4.61 26.98 -18.51
C ASP A 97 -6.06 26.66 -18.91
N GLU A 98 -6.43 26.92 -20.14
CA GLU A 98 -7.77 26.62 -20.67
C GLU A 98 -8.01 25.11 -20.70
N GLN A 99 -7.04 24.38 -21.20
CA GLN A 99 -7.13 22.93 -21.29
C GLN A 99 -7.05 22.27 -19.89
N ILE A 100 -6.22 22.81 -18.99
CA ILE A 100 -6.16 22.36 -17.57
C ILE A 100 -7.54 22.55 -16.91
N CYS A 101 -8.17 23.71 -17.11
CA CYS A 101 -9.52 24.00 -16.60
C CYS A 101 -10.58 23.05 -17.17
N ALA A 102 -10.51 22.71 -18.47
CA ALA A 102 -11.43 21.78 -19.10
C ALA A 102 -11.29 20.34 -18.53
N TYR A 103 -10.06 19.86 -18.32
CA TYR A 103 -9.81 18.58 -17.63
C TYR A 103 -10.36 18.59 -16.21
N LEU A 104 -10.13 19.65 -15.45
CA LEU A 104 -10.62 19.79 -14.09
C LEU A 104 -12.16 19.81 -14.03
N SER A 105 -12.80 20.53 -14.96
CA SER A 105 -14.27 20.59 -15.09
C SER A 105 -14.86 19.21 -15.38
N TYR A 106 -14.26 18.46 -16.31
CA TYR A 106 -14.66 17.09 -16.60
C TYR A 106 -14.47 16.16 -15.40
N PHE A 107 -13.32 16.24 -14.74
CA PHE A 107 -13.02 15.42 -13.57
C PHE A 107 -13.99 15.68 -12.41
N ARG A 108 -14.35 16.94 -12.15
CA ARG A 108 -15.39 17.28 -11.16
C ARG A 108 -16.71 16.57 -11.46
N LYS A 109 -17.15 16.55 -12.73
CA LYS A 109 -18.40 15.86 -13.13
C LYS A 109 -18.30 14.35 -12.88
N VAL A 110 -17.15 13.74 -13.23
CA VAL A 110 -16.91 12.32 -13.00
C VAL A 110 -16.88 12.02 -11.49
N TYR A 111 -16.22 12.84 -10.68
CA TYR A 111 -16.14 12.67 -9.23
C TYR A 111 -17.52 12.74 -8.55
N LEU A 112 -18.34 13.71 -8.96
CA LEU A 112 -19.72 13.80 -8.47
C LEU A 112 -20.55 12.58 -8.88
N LEU A 113 -20.42 12.11 -10.13
CA LEU A 113 -21.09 10.90 -10.59
C LEU A 113 -20.66 9.67 -9.78
N VAL A 114 -19.35 9.49 -9.54
CA VAL A 114 -18.82 8.41 -8.72
C VAL A 114 -19.36 8.51 -7.28
N GLY A 115 -19.39 9.71 -6.70
CA GLY A 115 -19.97 9.93 -5.37
C GLY A 115 -21.44 9.52 -5.27
N VAL A 116 -22.24 9.86 -6.28
CA VAL A 116 -23.65 9.43 -6.37
C VAL A 116 -23.76 7.91 -6.54
N LEU A 117 -22.94 7.32 -7.39
CA LEU A 117 -22.94 5.86 -7.59
C LEU A 117 -22.53 5.11 -6.31
N VAL A 118 -21.50 5.58 -5.59
CA VAL A 118 -21.08 5.01 -4.31
C VAL A 118 -22.21 5.12 -3.26
N LEU A 119 -22.91 6.26 -3.22
CA LEU A 119 -24.06 6.44 -2.35
C LEU A 119 -25.19 5.43 -2.68
N LEU A 120 -25.59 5.35 -3.94
CA LEU A 120 -26.68 4.45 -4.37
C LEU A 120 -26.31 2.99 -4.16
N LEU A 121 -25.13 2.56 -4.57
CA LEU A 121 -24.67 1.18 -4.35
C LEU A 121 -24.50 0.87 -2.86
N GLY A 122 -24.03 1.83 -2.08
CA GLY A 122 -23.94 1.71 -0.63
C GLY A 122 -25.30 1.51 0.04
N LEU A 123 -26.33 2.26 -0.38
CA LEU A 123 -27.70 2.09 0.12
C LEU A 123 -28.31 0.75 -0.32
N ILE A 124 -28.08 0.33 -1.58
CA ILE A 124 -28.54 -0.98 -2.09
C ILE A 124 -27.87 -2.13 -1.32
N LEU A 125 -26.66 -1.95 -0.82
CA LEU A 125 -25.95 -2.98 -0.04
C LEU A 125 -26.44 -3.10 1.40
N MET A 126 -27.14 -2.09 1.96
CA MET A 126 -27.62 -2.10 3.35
C MET A 126 -28.37 -3.38 3.75
N PRO A 127 -29.32 -3.93 2.95
CA PRO A 127 -30.01 -5.16 3.30
C PRO A 127 -29.10 -6.41 3.38
N VAL A 128 -27.92 -6.35 2.76
CA VAL A 128 -26.95 -7.46 2.74
C VAL A 128 -26.01 -7.41 3.95
N LEU A 129 -25.86 -6.25 4.60
CA LEU A 129 -24.94 -6.07 5.73
C LEU A 129 -25.14 -7.09 6.87
N PRO A 130 -26.36 -7.46 7.29
CA PRO A 130 -26.53 -8.46 8.33
C PRO A 130 -25.95 -9.84 7.98
N ARG A 131 -25.85 -10.18 6.67
CA ARG A 131 -25.23 -11.43 6.21
C ARG A 131 -23.69 -11.38 6.28
N LEU A 132 -23.12 -10.18 6.31
CA LEU A 132 -21.67 -9.96 6.46
C LEU A 132 -21.22 -9.92 7.92
N VAL A 133 -22.18 -9.83 8.86
CA VAL A 133 -21.95 -9.87 10.30
C VAL A 133 -22.50 -11.18 10.81
N ARG A 134 -21.63 -12.16 11.05
CA ARG A 134 -22.02 -13.42 11.68
C ARG A 134 -22.42 -13.14 13.14
N ASP A 135 -23.42 -13.82 13.62
CA ASP A 135 -23.93 -13.68 14.99
C ASP A 135 -24.49 -12.29 15.30
N ALA A 136 -25.59 -11.92 14.70
CA ALA A 136 -26.39 -10.69 14.78
C ALA A 136 -26.33 -9.80 16.07
N THR A 137 -25.46 -10.12 17.01
CA THR A 137 -25.21 -9.37 18.24
C THR A 137 -24.18 -8.28 17.98
N MET A 138 -24.71 -7.08 17.70
CA MET A 138 -23.84 -5.91 17.57
C MET A 138 -23.20 -5.57 18.92
N PRO A 139 -21.91 -5.26 18.95
CA PRO A 139 -21.22 -4.90 20.17
C PRO A 139 -21.90 -3.69 20.83
N GLY A 140 -22.16 -3.76 22.14
CA GLY A 140 -22.70 -2.65 22.91
C GLY A 140 -24.09 -2.15 22.48
N GLY A 141 -24.89 -2.97 21.76
CA GLY A 141 -26.23 -2.56 21.30
C GLY A 141 -26.23 -1.53 20.18
N LEU A 142 -25.09 -1.38 19.46
CA LEU A 142 -24.99 -0.48 18.31
C LEU A 142 -25.93 -0.88 17.18
N ASN A 143 -26.50 0.10 16.50
CA ASN A 143 -27.26 -0.14 15.29
C ASN A 143 -26.32 -0.26 14.08
N LEU A 144 -26.32 -1.43 13.43
CA LEU A 144 -25.48 -1.76 12.27
C LEU A 144 -25.61 -0.72 11.15
N TYR A 145 -26.82 -0.34 10.83
CA TYR A 145 -27.12 0.58 9.73
C TYR A 145 -26.63 1.99 10.01
N PHE A 146 -26.80 2.50 11.25
CA PHE A 146 -26.27 3.81 11.62
C PHE A 146 -24.74 3.84 11.56
N CYS A 147 -24.07 2.80 12.07
CA CYS A 147 -22.62 2.71 11.98
C CYS A 147 -22.15 2.73 10.51
N TYR A 148 -22.79 1.94 9.66
CA TYR A 148 -22.46 1.90 8.24
C TYR A 148 -22.70 3.24 7.53
N LEU A 149 -23.79 3.95 7.85
CA LEU A 149 -24.10 5.25 7.25
C LEU A 149 -23.05 6.31 7.54
N PHE A 150 -22.41 6.31 8.71
CA PHE A 150 -21.29 7.22 8.99
C PHE A 150 -20.09 6.95 8.08
N PHE A 151 -19.76 5.67 7.87
CA PHE A 151 -18.70 5.29 6.93
C PHE A 151 -19.06 5.64 5.48
N LEU A 152 -20.28 5.37 5.07
CA LEU A 152 -20.78 5.72 3.73
C LEU A 152 -20.76 7.24 3.51
N ALA A 153 -21.24 8.01 4.49
CA ALA A 153 -21.19 9.47 4.44
C ALA A 153 -19.76 10.00 4.30
N ASN A 154 -18.81 9.42 5.06
CA ASN A 154 -17.39 9.76 4.96
C ASN A 154 -16.85 9.52 3.55
N ALA A 155 -17.15 8.38 2.94
CA ALA A 155 -16.75 8.06 1.58
C ALA A 155 -17.37 9.04 0.57
N VAL A 156 -18.69 9.27 0.63
CA VAL A 156 -19.40 10.17 -0.30
C VAL A 156 -18.90 11.62 -0.19
N ILE A 157 -18.67 12.12 1.02
CA ILE A 157 -18.12 13.47 1.27
C ILE A 157 -16.76 13.64 0.59
N SER A 158 -15.92 12.62 0.59
CA SER A 158 -14.60 12.68 -0.06
C SER A 158 -14.71 12.94 -1.58
N TYR A 159 -15.79 12.47 -2.22
CA TYR A 159 -16.05 12.70 -3.64
C TYR A 159 -16.75 14.02 -3.92
N VAL A 160 -17.77 14.35 -3.15
CA VAL A 160 -18.63 15.51 -3.42
C VAL A 160 -17.92 16.81 -3.00
N LEU A 161 -17.17 16.80 -1.90
CA LEU A 161 -16.61 17.99 -1.31
C LEU A 161 -15.14 18.21 -1.73
N PHE A 162 -14.94 18.80 -2.93
CA PHE A 162 -13.63 19.28 -3.42
C PHE A 162 -12.48 18.28 -3.53
N GLY A 163 -12.67 16.98 -3.32
CA GLY A 163 -11.61 15.97 -3.45
C GLY A 163 -10.92 15.99 -4.83
N TYR A 164 -11.67 16.31 -5.88
CA TYR A 164 -11.16 16.44 -7.26
C TYR A 164 -10.05 17.50 -7.43
N VAL A 165 -9.92 18.45 -6.51
CA VAL A 165 -8.94 19.54 -6.62
C VAL A 165 -7.50 19.03 -6.40
N SER A 166 -7.33 17.88 -5.77
CA SER A 166 -6.04 17.23 -5.50
C SER A 166 -5.19 16.97 -6.75
N VAL A 167 -5.82 16.83 -7.92
CA VAL A 167 -5.10 16.57 -9.19
C VAL A 167 -4.26 17.75 -9.65
N ILE A 168 -4.59 18.99 -9.25
CA ILE A 168 -3.87 20.20 -9.68
C ILE A 168 -2.41 20.20 -9.16
N PRO A 169 -2.14 20.07 -7.85
CA PRO A 169 -0.77 19.96 -7.36
C PRO A 169 -0.02 18.75 -7.92
N LEU A 170 -0.70 17.62 -8.14
CA LEU A 170 -0.08 16.41 -8.71
C LEU A 170 0.36 16.66 -10.15
N ALA A 171 -0.48 17.28 -10.99
CA ALA A 171 -0.13 17.62 -12.36
C ALA A 171 1.05 18.61 -12.44
N HIS A 172 1.17 19.52 -11.46
CA HIS A 172 2.31 20.42 -11.33
C HIS A 172 3.52 19.80 -10.60
N GLN A 173 3.54 18.48 -10.36
CA GLN A 173 4.63 17.76 -9.66
C GLN A 173 4.92 18.28 -8.23
N ARG A 174 3.91 18.91 -7.59
CA ARG A 174 3.98 19.50 -6.25
C ARG A 174 3.26 18.62 -5.22
N ARG A 175 3.65 17.34 -5.14
CA ARG A 175 3.10 16.40 -4.17
C ARG A 175 3.37 16.83 -2.72
N ASP A 176 4.41 17.63 -2.48
CA ASP A 176 4.73 18.21 -1.16
C ASP A 176 3.56 18.99 -0.56
N ILE A 177 2.74 19.65 -1.39
CA ILE A 177 1.56 20.40 -0.94
C ILE A 177 0.52 19.44 -0.38
N LEU A 178 0.22 18.37 -1.14
CA LEU A 178 -0.74 17.35 -0.71
C LEU A 178 -0.25 16.65 0.55
N SER A 179 1.02 16.21 0.58
CA SER A 179 1.58 15.53 1.75
C SER A 179 1.47 16.35 3.04
N ARG A 180 1.60 17.67 2.97
CA ARG A 180 1.40 18.55 4.15
C ARG A 180 -0.06 18.62 4.58
N ILE A 181 -0.99 18.70 3.61
CA ILE A 181 -2.42 18.75 3.89
C ILE A 181 -2.90 17.40 4.44
N ASP A 182 -2.45 16.29 3.82
CA ASP A 182 -2.74 14.93 4.26
C ASP A 182 -2.21 14.68 5.68
N LEU A 183 -1.01 15.18 5.98
CA LEU A 183 -0.42 15.12 7.31
C LEU A 183 -1.28 15.87 8.34
N PHE A 184 -1.67 17.10 8.04
CA PHE A 184 -2.56 17.88 8.91
C PHE A 184 -3.90 17.17 9.12
N GLY A 185 -4.51 16.65 8.03
CA GLY A 185 -5.77 15.90 8.09
C GLY A 185 -5.65 14.64 8.95
N SER A 186 -4.56 13.89 8.81
CA SER A 186 -4.31 12.69 9.61
C SER A 186 -4.11 13.01 11.10
N VAL A 187 -3.37 14.06 11.42
CA VAL A 187 -3.18 14.50 12.81
C VAL A 187 -4.51 14.99 13.40
N LEU A 188 -5.26 15.80 12.66
CA LEU A 188 -6.58 16.28 13.07
C LEU A 188 -7.55 15.12 13.35
N GLN A 189 -7.64 14.16 12.41
CA GLN A 189 -8.48 12.97 12.57
C GLN A 189 -8.07 12.14 13.78
N CYS A 190 -6.78 11.86 13.93
CA CYS A 190 -6.27 11.11 15.09
C CYS A 190 -6.60 11.80 16.41
N THR A 191 -6.32 13.10 16.49
CA THR A 191 -6.58 13.90 17.70
C THR A 191 -8.08 13.92 18.03
N LEU A 192 -8.92 14.26 17.05
CA LEU A 192 -10.37 14.32 17.24
C LEU A 192 -10.95 12.95 17.65
N SER A 193 -10.55 11.90 16.93
CA SER A 193 -10.98 10.53 17.24
C SER A 193 -10.52 10.08 18.62
N SER A 194 -9.26 10.36 18.99
CA SER A 194 -8.72 9.99 20.31
C SER A 194 -9.42 10.73 21.45
N LEU A 195 -9.65 12.05 21.31
CA LEU A 195 -10.36 12.83 22.29
C LEU A 195 -11.78 12.31 22.50
N VAL A 196 -12.51 12.08 21.40
CA VAL A 196 -13.87 11.54 21.48
C VAL A 196 -13.90 10.16 22.15
N LEU A 197 -13.02 9.24 21.75
CA LEU A 197 -12.96 7.89 22.32
C LEU A 197 -12.56 7.88 23.80
N LEU A 198 -11.72 8.80 24.24
CA LEU A 198 -11.25 8.88 25.63
C LEU A 198 -12.27 9.54 26.56
N PHE A 199 -12.95 10.60 26.11
CA PHE A 199 -13.81 11.42 26.99
C PHE A 199 -15.29 11.12 26.91
N THR A 200 -15.83 10.65 25.76
CA THR A 200 -17.28 10.54 25.59
C THR A 200 -17.86 9.14 25.81
N HIS A 201 -17.05 8.09 25.77
CA HIS A 201 -17.50 6.68 25.79
C HIS A 201 -18.59 6.36 24.74
N ASN A 202 -18.76 7.21 23.75
CA ASN A 202 -19.79 7.06 22.72
C ASN A 202 -19.17 6.76 21.36
N PHE A 203 -19.36 5.54 20.88
CA PHE A 203 -18.78 5.10 19.61
C PHE A 203 -19.40 5.81 18.39
N TYR A 204 -20.65 6.24 18.45
CA TYR A 204 -21.25 7.02 17.35
C TYR A 204 -20.59 8.38 17.16
N LEU A 205 -20.17 9.05 18.26
CA LEU A 205 -19.44 10.30 18.16
C LEU A 205 -18.05 10.11 17.53
N TYR A 206 -17.39 8.98 17.82
CA TYR A 206 -16.18 8.60 17.11
C TYR A 206 -16.44 8.42 15.62
N LEU A 207 -17.51 7.70 15.24
CA LEU A 207 -17.86 7.51 13.83
C LEU A 207 -18.19 8.85 13.14
N LEU A 208 -18.81 9.79 13.82
CA LEU A 208 -19.09 11.14 13.33
C LEU A 208 -17.79 11.95 13.11
N SER A 209 -16.74 11.69 13.91
CA SER A 209 -15.45 12.36 13.76
C SER A 209 -14.78 12.09 12.41
N LEU A 210 -15.06 10.94 11.77
CA LEU A 210 -14.50 10.56 10.48
C LEU A 210 -14.97 11.50 9.34
N PRO A 211 -16.28 11.63 9.05
CA PRO A 211 -16.74 12.56 8.02
C PRO A 211 -16.42 14.02 8.35
N LEU A 212 -16.43 14.42 9.63
CA LEU A 212 -16.09 15.78 10.04
C LEU A 212 -14.63 16.11 9.70
N SER A 213 -13.69 15.22 10.00
CA SER A 213 -12.27 15.43 9.66
C SER A 213 -12.06 15.46 8.13
N THR A 214 -12.80 14.66 7.36
CA THR A 214 -12.76 14.66 5.89
C THR A 214 -13.29 15.98 5.32
N VAL A 215 -14.35 16.55 5.89
CA VAL A 215 -14.85 17.89 5.50
C VAL A 215 -13.76 18.94 5.71
N VAL A 216 -13.16 18.99 6.90
CA VAL A 216 -12.10 19.98 7.22
C VAL A 216 -10.89 19.81 6.30
N HIS A 217 -10.44 18.56 6.08
CA HIS A 217 -9.35 18.24 5.17
C HIS A 217 -9.62 18.75 3.74
N ASN A 218 -10.79 18.44 3.18
CA ASN A 218 -11.14 18.81 1.80
C ASN A 218 -11.36 20.32 1.63
N LEU A 219 -11.89 21.01 2.65
CA LEU A 219 -12.00 22.47 2.66
C LEU A 219 -10.61 23.13 2.70
N LEU A 220 -9.71 22.61 3.54
CA LEU A 220 -8.32 23.08 3.60
C LEU A 220 -7.60 22.87 2.27
N LEU A 221 -7.77 21.68 1.66
CA LEU A 221 -7.24 21.36 0.34
C LEU A 221 -7.73 22.38 -0.71
N ALA A 222 -9.02 22.61 -0.76
CA ALA A 222 -9.62 23.57 -1.70
C ALA A 222 -9.10 24.99 -1.47
N TYR A 223 -9.00 25.43 -0.22
CA TYR A 223 -8.47 26.74 0.14
C TYR A 223 -7.01 26.92 -0.31
N VAL A 224 -6.14 25.98 0.05
CA VAL A 224 -4.70 26.05 -0.27
C VAL A 224 -4.47 26.01 -1.78
N VAL A 225 -5.17 25.13 -2.50
CA VAL A 225 -5.01 24.99 -3.96
C VAL A 225 -5.56 26.24 -4.67
N ARG A 226 -6.73 26.75 -4.30
CA ARG A 226 -7.28 27.99 -4.87
C ARG A 226 -6.40 29.21 -4.64
N LYS A 227 -5.78 29.33 -3.45
CA LYS A 227 -4.83 30.39 -3.14
C LYS A 227 -3.55 30.31 -3.99
N LYS A 228 -3.10 29.09 -4.28
CA LYS A 228 -1.84 28.86 -5.01
C LYS A 228 -2.00 28.85 -6.52
N TYR A 229 -3.17 28.43 -7.02
CA TYR A 229 -3.50 28.32 -8.44
C TYR A 229 -4.81 29.06 -8.75
N PRO A 230 -4.89 30.40 -8.56
CA PRO A 230 -6.14 31.18 -8.67
C PRO A 230 -6.69 31.21 -10.10
N HIS A 231 -5.84 31.01 -11.10
CA HIS A 231 -6.19 31.00 -12.53
C HIS A 231 -6.84 29.67 -12.97
N ILE A 232 -6.63 28.55 -12.22
CA ILE A 232 -7.21 27.26 -12.56
C ILE A 232 -8.59 27.12 -11.91
N ARG A 233 -9.64 27.08 -12.74
CA ARG A 233 -11.03 26.95 -12.30
C ARG A 233 -11.77 25.88 -13.12
N CYS A 234 -12.85 25.32 -12.57
CA CYS A 234 -13.70 24.37 -13.29
C CYS A 234 -14.50 25.10 -14.39
N ARG A 235 -13.90 25.30 -15.55
CA ARG A 235 -14.51 25.93 -16.73
C ARG A 235 -14.05 25.23 -18.01
N GLY A 236 -14.79 25.46 -19.11
CA GLY A 236 -14.48 24.83 -20.39
C GLY A 236 -15.06 23.41 -20.53
N VAL A 237 -15.00 22.90 -21.76
CA VAL A 237 -15.50 21.57 -22.12
C VAL A 237 -14.35 20.79 -22.77
N LEU A 238 -14.16 19.55 -22.35
CA LEU A 238 -13.17 18.66 -22.93
C LEU A 238 -13.68 18.11 -24.28
N SER A 239 -12.85 18.09 -25.32
CA SER A 239 -13.20 17.52 -26.61
C SER A 239 -13.52 16.03 -26.53
N GLU A 240 -14.37 15.51 -27.40
CA GLU A 240 -14.78 14.08 -27.39
C GLU A 240 -13.58 13.14 -27.61
N GLU A 241 -12.63 13.53 -28.43
CA GLU A 241 -11.41 12.77 -28.68
C GLU A 241 -10.60 12.58 -27.38
N LYS A 242 -10.39 13.66 -26.60
CA LYS A 242 -9.68 13.62 -25.32
C LYS A 242 -10.45 12.84 -24.26
N LYS A 243 -11.78 12.89 -24.27
CA LYS A 243 -12.61 12.06 -23.39
C LYS A 243 -12.45 10.57 -23.71
N LYS A 244 -12.39 10.21 -25.00
CA LYS A 244 -12.21 8.82 -25.45
C LYS A 244 -10.83 8.29 -25.06
N ASP A 245 -9.76 9.08 -25.26
CA ASP A 245 -8.39 8.71 -24.82
C ASP A 245 -8.33 8.52 -23.30
N LEU A 246 -8.91 9.46 -22.54
CA LEU A 246 -8.96 9.37 -21.07
C LEU A 246 -9.71 8.11 -20.61
N LYS A 247 -10.88 7.79 -21.18
CA LYS A 247 -11.64 6.57 -20.84
C LYS A 247 -10.83 5.29 -21.11
N LYS A 248 -10.13 5.22 -22.24
CA LYS A 248 -9.26 4.08 -22.56
C LYS A 248 -8.15 3.87 -21.50
N ARG A 249 -7.52 4.96 -21.07
CA ARG A 249 -6.48 4.92 -20.01
C ARG A 249 -7.05 4.50 -18.66
N VAL A 250 -8.20 5.04 -18.29
CA VAL A 250 -8.92 4.68 -17.06
C VAL A 250 -9.22 3.19 -17.01
N CYS A 251 -9.75 2.60 -18.08
CA CYS A 251 -10.01 1.15 -18.13
C CYS A 251 -8.75 0.31 -17.91
N GLY A 252 -7.61 0.70 -18.49
CA GLY A 252 -6.34 0.00 -18.27
C GLY A 252 -5.87 0.06 -16.81
N ILE A 253 -5.99 1.22 -16.16
CA ILE A 253 -5.59 1.40 -14.76
C ILE A 253 -6.54 0.68 -13.80
N LEU A 254 -7.85 0.67 -14.09
CA LEU A 254 -8.86 -0.02 -13.27
C LEU A 254 -8.58 -1.51 -13.14
N ILE A 255 -8.24 -2.18 -14.23
CA ILE A 255 -7.93 -3.62 -14.21
C ILE A 255 -6.81 -3.93 -13.23
N ASN A 256 -5.73 -3.14 -13.25
CA ASN A 256 -4.61 -3.31 -12.32
C ASN A 256 -4.98 -3.07 -10.85
N LYS A 257 -5.91 -2.15 -10.60
CA LYS A 257 -6.34 -1.78 -9.24
C LYS A 257 -7.30 -2.77 -8.60
N ILE A 258 -8.14 -3.42 -9.40
CA ILE A 258 -9.13 -4.40 -8.92
C ILE A 258 -8.45 -5.52 -8.13
N THR A 259 -7.37 -6.10 -8.63
CA THR A 259 -6.67 -7.21 -7.97
C THR A 259 -6.11 -6.82 -6.61
N GLY A 260 -5.47 -5.65 -6.51
CA GLY A 260 -4.89 -5.18 -5.24
C GLY A 260 -5.92 -4.90 -4.15
N VAL A 261 -7.06 -4.31 -4.52
CA VAL A 261 -8.16 -4.03 -3.57
C VAL A 261 -8.91 -5.30 -3.19
N SER A 262 -9.10 -6.21 -4.15
CA SER A 262 -9.81 -7.47 -3.92
C SER A 262 -9.18 -8.30 -2.81
N ARG A 263 -7.85 -8.46 -2.80
CA ARG A 263 -7.14 -9.29 -1.81
C ARG A 263 -7.53 -8.94 -0.37
N ASN A 264 -7.36 -7.70 0.05
CA ASN A 264 -7.53 -7.31 1.45
C ASN A 264 -8.99 -7.10 1.86
N SER A 265 -9.78 -6.50 0.98
CA SER A 265 -11.17 -6.16 1.30
C SER A 265 -12.05 -7.40 1.32
N ILE A 266 -11.85 -8.32 0.39
CA ILE A 266 -12.62 -9.57 0.33
C ILE A 266 -12.24 -10.51 1.47
N ASP A 267 -10.97 -10.60 1.84
CA ASP A 267 -10.53 -11.40 2.99
C ASP A 267 -11.26 -10.95 4.27
N ASN A 268 -11.31 -9.64 4.54
CA ASN A 268 -12.02 -9.10 5.69
C ASN A 268 -13.53 -9.39 5.66
N MET A 269 -14.16 -9.27 4.49
CA MET A 269 -15.58 -9.59 4.31
C MET A 269 -15.86 -11.09 4.55
N CYS A 270 -14.99 -11.96 4.04
CA CYS A 270 -15.08 -13.41 4.24
C CYS A 270 -14.88 -13.80 5.71
N ILE A 271 -13.86 -13.23 6.40
CA ILE A 271 -13.63 -13.51 7.81
C ILE A 271 -14.85 -13.07 8.63
N SER A 272 -15.37 -11.87 8.38
CA SER A 272 -16.54 -11.36 9.11
C SER A 272 -17.79 -12.20 8.87
N ALA A 273 -18.06 -12.57 7.61
CA ALA A 273 -19.28 -13.31 7.24
C ALA A 273 -19.25 -14.78 7.69
N PHE A 274 -18.10 -15.44 7.63
CA PHE A 274 -18.01 -16.88 7.91
C PHE A 274 -17.52 -17.20 9.33
N ILE A 275 -16.74 -16.31 9.95
CA ILE A 275 -16.09 -16.59 11.23
C ILE A 275 -16.58 -15.63 12.33
N GLY A 276 -16.59 -14.32 12.09
CA GLY A 276 -17.14 -13.32 13.00
C GLY A 276 -16.31 -12.04 13.13
N LEU A 277 -16.89 -11.01 13.75
CA LEU A 277 -16.30 -9.68 13.91
C LEU A 277 -15.06 -9.67 14.81
N ALA A 278 -15.08 -10.40 15.93
CA ALA A 278 -13.94 -10.49 16.85
C ALA A 278 -12.70 -10.98 16.12
N VAL A 279 -12.84 -12.07 15.38
CA VAL A 279 -11.73 -12.65 14.61
C VAL A 279 -11.27 -11.73 13.49
N THR A 280 -12.19 -10.99 12.85
CA THR A 280 -11.85 -9.95 11.88
C THR A 280 -11.00 -8.85 12.52
N GLY A 281 -11.35 -8.43 13.74
CA GLY A 281 -10.57 -7.46 14.52
C GLY A 281 -9.18 -7.98 14.86
N MET A 282 -9.08 -9.23 15.34
CA MET A 282 -7.79 -9.89 15.63
C MET A 282 -6.92 -9.98 14.38
N TYR A 283 -7.45 -10.50 13.26
CA TYR A 283 -6.74 -10.60 11.98
C TYR A 283 -6.19 -9.24 11.51
N ASN A 284 -7.01 -8.21 11.61
CA ASN A 284 -6.59 -6.87 11.22
C ASN A 284 -5.50 -6.27 12.13
N ASN A 285 -5.35 -6.74 13.38
CA ASN A 285 -4.21 -6.34 14.21
C ASN A 285 -2.89 -6.87 13.64
N TYR A 286 -2.86 -8.14 13.22
CA TYR A 286 -1.70 -8.73 12.53
C TYR A 286 -1.46 -8.08 11.17
N TYR A 287 -2.54 -7.89 10.39
CA TYR A 287 -2.46 -7.27 9.07
C TYR A 287 -1.97 -5.82 9.12
N PHE A 288 -2.29 -5.08 10.18
CA PHE A 288 -1.80 -3.71 10.37
C PHE A 288 -0.27 -3.65 10.47
N VAL A 289 0.33 -4.56 11.22
CA VAL A 289 1.81 -4.68 11.32
C VAL A 289 2.39 -5.09 9.96
N LEU A 290 1.79 -6.09 9.32
CA LEU A 290 2.17 -6.53 7.98
C LEU A 290 2.12 -5.39 6.97
N ALA A 291 1.05 -4.60 6.95
CA ALA A 291 0.86 -3.49 6.02
C ALA A 291 1.94 -2.39 6.19
N ALA A 292 2.42 -2.16 7.42
CA ALA A 292 3.52 -1.25 7.67
C ALA A 292 4.82 -1.72 6.99
N VAL A 293 5.14 -3.01 7.12
CA VAL A 293 6.33 -3.61 6.47
C VAL A 293 6.19 -3.63 4.95
N MET A 294 4.99 -3.96 4.42
CA MET A 294 4.68 -3.91 2.99
C MET A 294 4.82 -2.50 2.41
N SER A 295 4.41 -1.48 3.15
CA SER A 295 4.52 -0.08 2.73
C SER A 295 5.98 0.33 2.56
N PHE A 296 6.87 -0.16 3.41
CA PHE A 296 8.31 0.06 3.29
C PHE A 296 8.89 -0.61 2.03
N SER A 297 8.54 -1.88 1.76
CA SER A 297 8.94 -2.57 0.52
C SER A 297 8.45 -1.81 -0.72
N SER A 298 7.18 -1.43 -0.76
CA SER A 298 6.59 -0.67 -1.87
C SER A 298 7.29 0.68 -2.10
N MET A 299 7.75 1.36 -1.05
CA MET A 299 8.52 2.60 -1.16
C MET A 299 9.87 2.35 -1.85
N LEU A 300 10.56 1.28 -1.49
CA LEU A 300 11.82 0.89 -2.13
C LEU A 300 11.62 0.56 -3.62
N CYS A 301 10.63 -0.24 -3.97
CA CYS A 301 10.28 -0.56 -5.36
C CYS A 301 10.01 0.69 -6.20
N ARG A 302 9.18 1.60 -5.69
CA ARG A 302 8.88 2.87 -6.38
C ARG A 302 10.12 3.75 -6.57
N SER A 303 11.11 3.66 -5.70
CA SER A 303 12.38 4.39 -5.85
C SER A 303 13.26 3.84 -6.98
N LEU A 304 13.14 2.55 -7.30
CA LEU A 304 13.86 1.89 -8.39
C LEU A 304 13.23 2.14 -9.77
N MET A 305 11.90 2.30 -9.85
CA MET A 305 11.16 2.41 -11.12
C MET A 305 11.74 3.42 -12.12
N PRO A 306 12.10 4.67 -11.75
CA PRO A 306 12.65 5.62 -12.71
C PRO A 306 14.00 5.18 -13.28
N GLY A 307 14.83 4.55 -12.44
CA GLY A 307 16.13 4.01 -12.86
C GLY A 307 16.00 2.83 -13.81
N VAL A 308 15.11 1.90 -13.48
CA VAL A 308 14.81 0.73 -14.33
C VAL A 308 14.17 1.17 -15.64
N GLY A 309 13.21 2.10 -15.62
CA GLY A 309 12.58 2.63 -16.84
C GLY A 309 13.59 3.28 -17.78
N ASN A 310 14.53 4.06 -17.25
CA ASN A 310 15.61 4.64 -18.04
C ASN A 310 16.55 3.55 -18.60
N SER A 311 16.88 2.54 -17.79
CA SER A 311 17.74 1.43 -18.21
C SER A 311 17.09 0.56 -19.30
N ILE A 312 15.77 0.37 -19.26
CA ILE A 312 15.01 -0.34 -20.31
C ILE A 312 15.15 0.34 -21.68
N VAL A 313 15.23 1.68 -21.69
CA VAL A 313 15.35 2.46 -22.94
C VAL A 313 16.79 2.54 -23.45
N LEU A 314 17.77 2.63 -22.55
CA LEU A 314 19.18 2.91 -22.91
C LEU A 314 20.08 1.69 -22.99
N GLU A 315 19.73 0.61 -22.30
CA GLU A 315 20.60 -0.54 -22.11
C GLU A 315 20.01 -1.81 -22.74
N THR A 316 20.86 -2.84 -22.90
CA THR A 316 20.42 -4.10 -23.48
C THR A 316 19.57 -4.94 -22.51
N PRO A 317 18.69 -5.83 -23.03
CA PRO A 317 17.92 -6.76 -22.18
C PRO A 317 18.80 -7.66 -21.30
N GLU A 318 19.99 -8.06 -21.77
CA GLU A 318 20.94 -8.89 -21.02
C GLU A 318 21.46 -8.15 -19.79
N LYS A 319 21.81 -6.87 -19.93
CA LYS A 319 22.25 -6.03 -18.81
C LYS A 319 21.11 -5.79 -17.84
N ASN A 320 19.92 -5.51 -18.33
CA ASN A 320 18.72 -5.35 -17.52
C ASN A 320 18.37 -6.64 -16.75
N TYR A 321 18.61 -7.82 -17.34
CA TYR A 321 18.43 -9.10 -16.65
C TYR A 321 19.46 -9.29 -15.52
N ALA A 322 20.71 -8.92 -15.74
CA ALA A 322 21.75 -8.95 -14.70
C ALA A 322 21.39 -7.99 -13.54
N ASP A 323 20.89 -6.79 -13.85
CA ASP A 323 20.42 -5.82 -12.86
C ASP A 323 19.18 -6.32 -12.12
N MET A 324 18.21 -6.94 -12.80
CA MET A 324 17.05 -7.58 -12.19
C MET A 324 17.46 -8.65 -11.17
N ARG A 325 18.41 -9.53 -11.52
CA ARG A 325 18.94 -10.56 -10.60
C ARG A 325 19.60 -9.94 -9.37
N LYS A 326 20.37 -8.85 -9.54
CA LYS A 326 21.00 -8.11 -8.44
C LYS A 326 19.96 -7.49 -7.50
N PHE A 327 18.94 -6.81 -8.05
CA PHE A 327 17.86 -6.23 -7.25
C PHE A 327 17.03 -7.30 -6.56
N ASN A 328 16.69 -8.40 -7.25
CA ASN A 328 16.03 -9.55 -6.64
C ASN A 328 16.82 -10.10 -5.44
N PHE A 329 18.13 -10.27 -5.58
CA PHE A 329 18.98 -10.72 -4.49
C PHE A 329 18.86 -9.78 -3.27
N ILE A 330 18.97 -8.47 -3.47
CA ILE A 330 18.87 -7.48 -2.39
C ILE A 330 17.49 -7.53 -1.73
N PHE A 331 16.42 -7.51 -2.52
CA PHE A 331 15.04 -7.48 -2.02
C PHE A 331 14.66 -8.77 -1.30
N MET A 332 15.02 -9.93 -1.86
CA MET A 332 14.72 -11.22 -1.24
C MET A 332 15.49 -11.42 0.07
N ASN A 333 16.73 -10.92 0.18
CA ASN A 333 17.48 -10.97 1.44
C ASN A 333 16.88 -10.03 2.49
N LEU A 334 16.48 -8.81 2.12
CA LEU A 334 15.80 -7.88 3.01
C LEU A 334 14.44 -8.44 3.45
N GLY A 335 13.69 -9.00 2.51
CA GLY A 335 12.41 -9.64 2.76
C GLY A 335 12.51 -10.88 3.65
N ALA A 336 13.51 -11.73 3.44
CA ALA A 336 13.76 -12.89 4.28
C ALA A 336 14.06 -12.48 5.74
N TRP A 337 14.89 -11.46 5.95
CA TRP A 337 15.11 -10.88 7.27
C TRP A 337 13.80 -10.39 7.92
N ALA A 338 12.99 -9.66 7.17
CA ALA A 338 11.70 -9.17 7.68
C ALA A 338 10.74 -10.33 8.03
N VAL A 339 10.66 -11.40 7.21
CA VAL A 339 9.87 -12.60 7.49
C VAL A 339 10.32 -13.30 8.76
N ILE A 340 11.64 -13.48 8.95
CA ILE A 340 12.21 -14.10 10.14
C ILE A 340 11.87 -13.27 11.39
N CYS A 341 12.03 -11.94 11.31
CA CYS A 341 11.66 -11.05 12.39
C CYS A 341 10.15 -11.12 12.70
N MET A 342 9.29 -11.07 11.67
CA MET A 342 7.84 -11.18 11.85
C MET A 342 7.46 -12.50 12.52
N LEU A 343 8.01 -13.62 12.05
CA LEU A 343 7.74 -14.94 12.61
C LEU A 343 8.06 -15.02 14.10
N CYS A 344 9.19 -14.45 14.52
CA CYS A 344 9.67 -14.53 15.91
C CYS A 344 9.07 -13.44 16.81
N LEU A 345 8.63 -12.31 16.26
CA LEU A 345 8.16 -11.15 17.00
C LEU A 345 6.64 -10.98 17.02
N PHE A 346 5.88 -11.54 16.07
CA PHE A 346 4.42 -11.33 16.01
C PHE A 346 3.74 -11.74 17.32
N GLN A 347 3.93 -12.96 17.77
CA GLN A 347 3.26 -13.45 18.98
C GLN A 347 3.68 -12.67 20.24
N PRO A 348 4.98 -12.45 20.50
CA PRO A 348 5.43 -11.60 21.61
C PRO A 348 4.87 -10.17 21.55
N PHE A 349 4.88 -9.57 20.36
CA PHE A 349 4.35 -8.22 20.17
C PHE A 349 2.83 -8.17 20.42
N MET A 350 2.08 -9.12 19.87
CA MET A 350 0.62 -9.18 20.06
C MET A 350 0.25 -9.41 21.52
N LYS A 351 0.98 -10.29 22.22
CA LYS A 351 0.79 -10.50 23.66
C LYS A 351 1.01 -9.22 24.46
N THR A 352 2.08 -8.48 24.15
CA THR A 352 2.40 -7.21 24.82
C THR A 352 1.38 -6.11 24.49
N TRP A 353 1.03 -5.96 23.21
CA TRP A 353 0.19 -4.88 22.73
C TRP A 353 -1.31 -5.16 22.95
N ALA A 354 -1.81 -6.27 22.44
CA ALA A 354 -3.24 -6.55 22.42
C ALA A 354 -3.71 -7.45 23.58
N GLY A 355 -2.83 -8.30 24.12
CA GLY A 355 -3.15 -9.30 25.14
C GLY A 355 -3.25 -10.71 24.58
N GLU A 356 -3.24 -11.71 25.47
CA GLU A 356 -3.29 -13.14 25.09
C GLU A 356 -4.60 -13.51 24.36
N ASP A 357 -5.71 -12.96 24.82
CA ASP A 357 -7.06 -13.22 24.24
C ASP A 357 -7.20 -12.75 22.80
N MET A 358 -6.29 -11.86 22.35
CA MET A 358 -6.28 -11.31 20.98
C MET A 358 -5.27 -12.01 20.06
N MET A 359 -4.65 -13.08 20.54
CA MET A 359 -3.65 -13.81 19.77
C MET A 359 -4.31 -14.83 18.84
N LEU A 360 -3.92 -14.80 17.56
CA LEU A 360 -4.28 -15.84 16.59
C LEU A 360 -3.28 -17.01 16.71
N GLY A 361 -3.73 -18.20 16.35
CA GLY A 361 -2.91 -19.40 16.39
C GLY A 361 -1.66 -19.31 15.49
N LEU A 362 -0.62 -20.07 15.81
CA LEU A 362 0.61 -20.14 15.02
C LEU A 362 0.40 -20.44 13.51
N PRO A 363 -0.58 -21.30 13.09
CA PRO A 363 -0.83 -21.53 11.67
C PRO A 363 -1.19 -20.25 10.91
N VAL A 364 -1.93 -19.34 11.54
CA VAL A 364 -2.25 -18.02 10.96
C VAL A 364 -0.98 -17.18 10.81
N VAL A 365 -0.11 -17.15 11.82
CA VAL A 365 1.15 -16.40 11.77
C VAL A 365 2.06 -16.92 10.66
N PHE A 366 2.21 -18.24 10.54
CA PHE A 366 2.97 -18.85 9.44
C PHE A 366 2.40 -18.50 8.07
N SER A 367 1.07 -18.51 7.93
CA SER A 367 0.41 -18.16 6.67
C SER A 367 0.60 -16.68 6.31
N ILE A 368 0.55 -15.77 7.29
CA ILE A 368 0.84 -14.34 7.08
C ILE A 368 2.30 -14.13 6.64
N CYS A 369 3.24 -14.82 7.28
CA CYS A 369 4.65 -14.77 6.90
C CYS A 369 4.89 -15.31 5.48
N ALA A 370 4.24 -16.43 5.14
CA ALA A 370 4.28 -16.99 3.78
C ALA A 370 3.68 -16.03 2.75
N TYR A 371 2.53 -15.42 3.05
CA TYR A 371 1.90 -14.42 2.21
C TYR A 371 2.86 -13.24 1.92
N PHE A 372 3.47 -12.69 2.96
CA PHE A 372 4.42 -11.59 2.80
C PHE A 372 5.62 -11.98 1.94
N TYR A 373 6.20 -13.16 2.18
CA TYR A 373 7.34 -13.66 1.39
C TYR A 373 7.00 -13.81 -0.09
N ILE A 374 5.85 -14.42 -0.39
CA ILE A 374 5.38 -14.62 -1.77
C ILE A 374 5.05 -13.29 -2.45
N LEU A 375 4.50 -12.34 -1.72
CA LEU A 375 4.23 -11.01 -2.27
C LEU A 375 5.54 -10.30 -2.67
N LEU A 376 6.53 -10.27 -1.76
CA LEU A 376 7.85 -9.68 -2.00
C LEU A 376 8.59 -10.32 -3.18
N SER A 377 8.41 -11.62 -3.39
CA SER A 377 9.06 -12.33 -4.48
C SER A 377 8.64 -11.85 -5.87
N GLY A 378 7.47 -11.19 -5.98
CA GLY A 378 7.00 -10.55 -7.20
C GLY A 378 7.41 -9.08 -7.36
N ASP A 379 7.89 -8.42 -6.31
CA ASP A 379 8.10 -6.96 -6.29
C ASP A 379 9.03 -6.46 -7.40
N ILE A 380 10.18 -7.09 -7.62
CA ILE A 380 11.11 -6.68 -8.67
C ILE A 380 10.57 -7.03 -10.06
N CYS A 381 9.87 -8.15 -10.21
CA CYS A 381 9.17 -8.50 -11.44
C CYS A 381 8.15 -7.41 -11.79
N TRP A 382 7.36 -6.95 -10.80
CA TRP A 382 6.42 -5.85 -10.96
C TRP A 382 7.09 -4.52 -11.34
N VAL A 383 8.28 -4.19 -10.78
CA VAL A 383 9.04 -3.00 -11.19
C VAL A 383 9.39 -3.04 -12.68
N TYR A 384 9.82 -4.20 -13.20
CA TYR A 384 10.11 -4.35 -14.62
C TYR A 384 8.86 -4.36 -15.50
N GLU A 385 7.77 -4.99 -15.06
CA GLU A 385 6.47 -4.96 -15.73
C GLU A 385 5.95 -3.53 -15.90
N GLU A 386 5.92 -2.79 -14.80
CA GLU A 386 5.46 -1.38 -14.77
C GLU A 386 6.34 -0.50 -15.64
N SER A 387 7.68 -0.67 -15.56
CA SER A 387 8.65 0.12 -16.30
C SER A 387 8.68 -0.20 -17.81
N ALA A 388 8.38 -1.44 -18.18
CA ALA A 388 8.27 -1.87 -19.58
C ALA A 388 6.88 -1.63 -20.18
N GLY A 389 5.88 -1.25 -19.37
CA GLY A 389 4.51 -0.97 -19.81
C GLY A 389 3.71 -2.20 -20.21
N LEU A 390 4.01 -3.38 -19.64
CA LEU A 390 3.39 -4.67 -19.98
C LEU A 390 2.03 -4.91 -19.33
N TRP A 391 1.32 -3.86 -18.95
CA TRP A 391 0.02 -3.95 -18.25
C TRP A 391 -1.05 -4.67 -19.06
N TRP A 392 -1.05 -4.46 -20.38
CA TRP A 392 -2.03 -5.07 -21.26
C TRP A 392 -1.83 -6.57 -21.39
N GLU A 393 -0.59 -7.01 -21.45
CA GLU A 393 -0.18 -8.42 -21.51
C GLU A 393 -0.53 -9.16 -20.22
N CYS A 394 -0.43 -8.48 -19.08
CA CYS A 394 -0.67 -9.02 -17.75
C CYS A 394 -2.14 -8.97 -17.28
N ARG A 395 -3.05 -8.27 -18.00
CA ARG A 395 -4.44 -8.03 -17.57
C ARG A 395 -5.24 -9.28 -17.16
N TYR A 396 -5.10 -10.36 -17.93
CA TYR A 396 -5.83 -11.60 -17.64
C TYR A 396 -5.26 -12.37 -16.44
N ILE A 397 -3.97 -12.20 -16.17
CA ILE A 397 -3.32 -12.78 -14.97
C ILE A 397 -3.91 -12.11 -13.73
N MET A 398 -4.02 -10.80 -13.74
CA MET A 398 -4.57 -10.02 -12.61
C MET A 398 -6.04 -10.37 -12.35
N LEU A 399 -6.86 -10.41 -13.40
CA LEU A 399 -8.28 -10.79 -13.28
C LEU A 399 -8.43 -12.23 -12.79
N GLY A 400 -7.65 -13.16 -13.35
CA GLY A 400 -7.64 -14.57 -12.96
C GLY A 400 -7.23 -14.75 -11.49
N GLU A 401 -6.23 -14.01 -11.03
CA GLU A 401 -5.82 -13.98 -9.62
C GLU A 401 -6.95 -13.53 -8.70
N ALA A 402 -7.64 -12.43 -9.04
CA ALA A 402 -8.74 -11.93 -8.22
C ALA A 402 -9.90 -12.93 -8.13
N VAL A 403 -10.28 -13.54 -9.26
CA VAL A 403 -11.35 -14.55 -9.29
C VAL A 403 -10.93 -15.82 -8.52
N ALA A 404 -9.72 -16.32 -8.75
CA ALA A 404 -9.20 -17.47 -8.04
C ALA A 404 -9.12 -17.24 -6.53
N ASN A 405 -8.69 -16.06 -6.10
CA ASN A 405 -8.65 -15.67 -4.68
C ASN A 405 -10.04 -15.73 -4.04
N ILE A 406 -11.06 -15.16 -4.68
CA ILE A 406 -12.44 -15.19 -4.17
C ILE A 406 -12.95 -16.63 -4.02
N ILE A 407 -12.77 -17.46 -5.04
CA ILE A 407 -13.22 -18.87 -5.02
C ILE A 407 -12.49 -19.64 -3.93
N LEU A 408 -11.16 -19.51 -3.86
CA LEU A 408 -10.34 -20.17 -2.85
C LEU A 408 -10.67 -19.70 -1.44
N ASN A 409 -10.95 -18.42 -1.22
CA ASN A 409 -11.38 -17.88 0.07
C ASN A 409 -12.64 -18.60 0.58
N ILE A 410 -13.66 -18.75 -0.27
CA ILE A 410 -14.91 -19.43 0.09
C ILE A 410 -14.68 -20.91 0.40
N VAL A 411 -13.86 -21.59 -0.41
CA VAL A 411 -13.59 -23.02 -0.26
C VAL A 411 -12.71 -23.27 0.97
N LEU A 412 -11.54 -22.65 1.06
CA LEU A 412 -10.57 -22.94 2.11
C LEU A 412 -10.99 -22.39 3.48
N CYS A 413 -11.83 -21.35 3.53
CA CYS A 413 -12.39 -20.86 4.79
C CYS A 413 -13.21 -21.95 5.50
N LYS A 414 -13.97 -22.76 4.78
CA LYS A 414 -14.78 -23.84 5.33
C LYS A 414 -13.96 -24.92 6.04
N PHE A 415 -12.75 -25.21 5.55
CA PHE A 415 -11.88 -26.27 6.08
C PHE A 415 -10.88 -25.77 7.13
N PHE A 416 -10.34 -24.55 6.94
CA PHE A 416 -9.21 -24.06 7.72
C PHE A 416 -9.48 -22.69 8.38
N GLY A 417 -10.71 -22.17 8.31
CA GLY A 417 -11.06 -20.87 8.91
C GLY A 417 -10.19 -19.72 8.40
N VAL A 418 -9.68 -18.88 9.30
CA VAL A 418 -8.81 -17.73 8.97
C VAL A 418 -7.55 -18.17 8.21
N THR A 419 -6.93 -19.26 8.65
CA THR A 419 -5.73 -19.82 7.97
C THR A 419 -6.03 -20.12 6.51
N GLY A 420 -7.23 -20.68 6.22
CA GLY A 420 -7.68 -20.98 4.87
C GLY A 420 -7.80 -19.76 3.98
N ILE A 421 -8.33 -18.65 4.50
CA ILE A 421 -8.45 -17.39 3.75
C ILE A 421 -7.06 -16.83 3.39
N ILE A 422 -6.12 -16.84 4.33
CA ILE A 422 -4.76 -16.38 4.05
C ILE A 422 -4.05 -17.30 3.05
N LEU A 423 -4.22 -18.62 3.18
CA LEU A 423 -3.67 -19.59 2.23
C LEU A 423 -4.26 -19.43 0.83
N ALA A 424 -5.55 -19.10 0.70
CA ALA A 424 -6.16 -18.77 -0.58
C ALA A 424 -5.41 -17.63 -1.28
N THR A 425 -5.08 -16.58 -0.51
CA THR A 425 -4.30 -15.45 -1.00
C THR A 425 -2.85 -15.86 -1.32
N VAL A 426 -2.22 -16.68 -0.49
CA VAL A 426 -0.88 -17.24 -0.76
C VAL A 426 -0.85 -18.00 -2.09
N PHE A 427 -1.80 -18.89 -2.33
CA PHE A 427 -1.85 -19.71 -3.57
C PHE A 427 -2.13 -18.86 -4.81
N SER A 428 -3.08 -17.91 -4.74
CA SER A 428 -3.40 -17.04 -5.87
C SER A 428 -2.22 -16.16 -6.25
N VAL A 429 -1.58 -15.50 -5.25
CA VAL A 429 -0.42 -14.64 -5.45
C VAL A 429 0.82 -15.44 -5.87
N PHE A 430 1.04 -16.64 -5.31
CA PHE A 430 2.13 -17.51 -5.74
C PHE A 430 2.03 -17.85 -7.22
N THR A 431 0.84 -18.25 -7.67
CA THR A 431 0.59 -18.57 -9.08
C THR A 431 0.88 -17.37 -9.99
N SER A 432 0.43 -16.18 -9.60
CA SER A 432 0.67 -14.95 -10.36
C SER A 432 2.15 -14.56 -10.35
N ASN A 433 2.75 -14.39 -9.16
CA ASN A 433 4.08 -13.81 -9.00
C ASN A 433 5.22 -14.75 -9.40
N MET A 434 5.07 -16.06 -9.16
CA MET A 434 6.15 -17.02 -9.43
C MET A 434 6.00 -17.73 -10.78
N ILE A 435 4.78 -17.85 -11.31
CA ILE A 435 4.55 -18.63 -12.50
C ILE A 435 4.17 -17.76 -13.70
N LEU A 436 3.13 -16.90 -13.55
CA LEU A 436 2.50 -16.23 -14.69
C LEU A 436 3.20 -14.91 -15.08
N PHE A 437 3.39 -13.98 -14.15
CA PHE A 437 4.06 -12.70 -14.46
C PHE A 437 5.49 -12.89 -15.00
N PRO A 438 6.34 -13.74 -14.42
CA PRO A 438 7.66 -13.98 -14.99
C PRO A 438 7.60 -14.53 -16.42
N ARG A 439 6.63 -15.41 -16.74
CA ARG A 439 6.47 -15.93 -18.12
C ARG A 439 6.23 -14.80 -19.12
N VAL A 440 5.38 -13.82 -18.77
CA VAL A 440 5.10 -12.67 -19.65
C VAL A 440 6.35 -11.83 -19.83
N ILE A 441 7.01 -11.43 -18.73
CA ILE A 441 8.19 -10.56 -18.79
C ILE A 441 9.34 -11.22 -19.57
N PHE A 442 9.59 -12.50 -19.34
CA PHE A 442 10.64 -13.22 -20.05
C PHE A 442 10.31 -13.45 -21.53
N ARG A 443 9.03 -13.57 -21.88
CA ARG A 443 8.60 -13.71 -23.28
C ARG A 443 8.62 -12.36 -24.03
N GLU A 444 8.07 -11.30 -23.42
CA GLU A 444 7.87 -10.03 -24.12
C GLU A 444 9.09 -9.11 -24.06
N TYR A 445 9.79 -9.07 -22.92
CA TYR A 445 10.90 -8.14 -22.71
C TYR A 445 12.28 -8.79 -22.81
N PHE A 446 12.62 -9.74 -21.93
CA PHE A 446 13.98 -10.31 -21.89
C PHE A 446 14.32 -11.21 -23.07
N LYS A 447 13.38 -12.02 -23.55
CA LYS A 447 13.51 -12.94 -24.70
C LYS A 447 14.74 -13.85 -24.65
N ASN A 448 15.26 -14.16 -23.46
CA ASN A 448 16.55 -14.83 -23.26
C ASN A 448 16.44 -16.28 -22.75
N GLY A 449 15.24 -16.81 -22.58
CA GLY A 449 15.01 -18.20 -22.12
C GLY A 449 15.43 -18.50 -20.66
N LYS A 450 15.94 -17.53 -19.90
CA LYS A 450 16.53 -17.72 -18.55
C LYS A 450 15.53 -17.76 -17.39
N ILE A 451 14.25 -17.99 -17.66
CA ILE A 451 13.22 -18.11 -16.63
C ILE A 451 13.50 -19.24 -15.63
N GLY A 452 14.18 -20.31 -16.08
CA GLY A 452 14.61 -21.40 -15.20
C GLY A 452 15.60 -20.94 -14.13
N GLU A 453 16.60 -20.13 -14.54
CA GLU A 453 17.58 -19.53 -13.60
C GLU A 453 16.87 -18.62 -12.59
N TYR A 454 15.94 -17.80 -13.03
CA TYR A 454 15.15 -16.92 -12.17
C TYR A 454 14.39 -17.71 -11.09
N ARG A 455 13.71 -18.79 -11.49
CA ARG A 455 12.96 -19.65 -10.56
C ARG A 455 13.88 -20.39 -9.59
N MET A 456 15.01 -20.89 -10.07
CA MET A 456 16.02 -21.54 -9.21
C MET A 456 16.57 -20.55 -8.18
N ASP A 457 16.82 -19.28 -8.56
CA ASP A 457 17.26 -18.25 -7.65
C ASP A 457 16.24 -18.03 -6.51
N HIS A 458 14.95 -17.92 -6.85
CA HIS A 458 13.89 -17.77 -5.85
C HIS A 458 13.73 -19.00 -4.94
N LEU A 459 13.91 -20.21 -5.48
CA LEU A 459 13.93 -21.44 -4.67
C LEU A 459 15.08 -21.42 -3.66
N LEU A 460 16.28 -21.05 -4.10
CA LEU A 460 17.46 -20.96 -3.20
C LEU A 460 17.26 -19.88 -2.13
N TYR A 461 16.68 -18.72 -2.46
CA TYR A 461 16.35 -17.70 -1.48
C TYR A 461 15.31 -18.20 -0.46
N ALA A 462 14.29 -18.93 -0.91
CA ALA A 462 13.27 -19.52 -0.04
C ALA A 462 13.89 -20.56 0.92
N LEU A 463 14.73 -21.45 0.41
CA LEU A 463 15.40 -22.45 1.25
C LEU A 463 16.33 -21.82 2.29
N THR A 464 17.08 -20.78 1.89
CA THR A 464 17.95 -20.02 2.82
C THR A 464 17.12 -19.34 3.90
N MET A 465 16.00 -18.72 3.53
CA MET A 465 15.07 -18.08 4.46
C MET A 465 14.45 -19.10 5.41
N LEU A 466 13.97 -20.24 4.91
CA LEU A 466 13.36 -21.29 5.75
C LEU A 466 14.36 -21.86 6.75
N LEU A 467 15.61 -22.11 6.34
CA LEU A 467 16.67 -22.56 7.24
C LEU A 467 16.91 -21.56 8.36
N ALA A 468 17.12 -20.29 8.02
CA ALA A 468 17.36 -19.24 9.01
C ALA A 468 16.15 -18.99 9.90
N ALA A 469 14.93 -19.05 9.35
CA ALA A 469 13.68 -18.91 10.09
C ALA A 469 13.50 -20.04 11.11
N GLY A 470 13.76 -21.28 10.71
CA GLY A 470 13.71 -22.45 11.61
C GLY A 470 14.69 -22.31 12.78
N ILE A 471 15.96 -21.98 12.49
CA ILE A 471 16.98 -21.77 13.52
C ILE A 471 16.58 -20.62 14.48
N SER A 472 16.18 -19.48 13.91
CA SER A 472 15.78 -18.30 14.70
C SER A 472 14.55 -18.56 15.57
N PHE A 473 13.55 -19.26 15.03
CA PHE A 473 12.32 -19.59 15.76
C PHE A 473 12.60 -20.53 16.93
N LEU A 474 13.38 -21.58 16.71
CA LEU A 474 13.78 -22.52 17.77
C LEU A 474 14.61 -21.82 18.84
N PHE A 475 15.61 -21.04 18.44
CA PHE A 475 16.47 -20.32 19.37
C PHE A 475 15.69 -19.29 20.20
N CYS A 476 14.83 -18.50 19.58
CA CYS A 476 13.97 -17.54 20.29
C CYS A 476 12.98 -18.23 21.24
N ARG A 477 12.49 -19.42 20.88
CA ARG A 477 11.57 -20.18 21.74
C ARG A 477 12.27 -20.71 23.01
N VAL A 478 13.54 -21.09 22.91
CA VAL A 478 14.33 -21.60 24.03
C VAL A 478 14.91 -20.46 24.87
N ALA A 479 15.59 -19.49 24.26
CA ALA A 479 16.31 -18.43 24.98
C ALA A 479 15.38 -17.36 25.56
N LEU A 480 14.28 -17.04 24.88
CA LEU A 480 13.32 -16.00 25.28
C LEU A 480 11.88 -16.53 25.14
N PRO A 481 11.45 -17.48 25.99
CA PRO A 481 10.13 -18.07 25.86
C PRO A 481 9.01 -17.05 26.07
N LEU A 482 7.84 -17.33 25.48
CA LEU A 482 6.68 -16.41 25.48
C LEU A 482 6.13 -16.15 26.89
N CYS A 483 6.39 -17.06 27.82
CA CYS A 483 6.01 -16.89 29.24
C CYS A 483 6.76 -15.75 29.96
N MET A 484 7.94 -15.35 29.48
CA MET A 484 8.66 -14.19 30.01
C MET A 484 7.98 -12.84 29.69
N ILE A 485 7.02 -12.84 28.80
CA ILE A 485 6.30 -11.64 28.41
C ILE A 485 5.09 -11.50 29.31
N ASP A 486 5.23 -10.58 30.27
CA ASP A 486 4.15 -10.14 31.15
C ASP A 486 3.82 -8.68 30.85
N ARG A 487 2.59 -8.42 30.47
CA ARG A 487 2.08 -7.09 30.12
C ARG A 487 2.19 -6.07 31.25
N SER A 488 2.23 -6.54 32.50
CA SER A 488 2.44 -5.67 33.66
C SER A 488 3.86 -5.09 33.71
N ASN A 489 4.83 -5.75 33.07
CA ASN A 489 6.24 -5.34 33.03
C ASN A 489 6.68 -4.93 31.63
N LEU A 490 6.27 -3.72 31.19
CA LEU A 490 6.57 -3.18 29.88
C LEU A 490 8.09 -3.11 29.55
N PRO A 491 8.99 -2.71 30.48
CA PRO A 491 10.44 -2.75 30.22
C PRO A 491 10.95 -4.14 29.85
N MET A 492 10.48 -5.19 30.54
CA MET A 492 10.86 -6.58 30.25
C MET A 492 10.34 -7.04 28.89
N CYS A 493 9.13 -6.64 28.53
CA CYS A 493 8.56 -6.91 27.19
C CYS A 493 9.40 -6.26 26.08
N ILE A 494 9.80 -5.00 26.24
CA ILE A 494 10.66 -4.29 25.28
C ILE A 494 12.02 -4.97 25.17
N LEU A 495 12.62 -5.37 26.29
CA LEU A 495 13.89 -6.10 26.33
C LEU A 495 13.79 -7.45 25.58
N CYS A 496 12.71 -8.22 25.81
CA CYS A 496 12.47 -9.49 25.12
C CYS A 496 12.27 -9.28 23.60
N LEU A 497 11.52 -8.26 23.19
CA LEU A 497 11.33 -7.93 21.77
C LEU A 497 12.65 -7.51 21.12
N GLY A 498 13.42 -6.65 21.78
CA GLY A 498 14.75 -6.22 21.33
C GLY A 498 15.74 -7.39 21.23
N GLY A 499 15.77 -8.25 22.24
CA GLY A 499 16.60 -9.46 22.25
C GLY A 499 16.26 -10.41 21.08
N ARG A 500 14.97 -10.66 20.84
CA ARG A 500 14.53 -11.47 19.69
C ARG A 500 14.91 -10.84 18.36
N LEU A 501 14.76 -9.51 18.21
CA LEU A 501 15.17 -8.80 17.00
C LEU A 501 16.67 -8.95 16.75
N LEU A 502 17.50 -8.81 17.78
CA LEU A 502 18.95 -8.99 17.67
C LEU A 502 19.32 -10.43 17.30
N ILE A 503 18.71 -11.42 17.93
CA ILE A 503 18.91 -12.85 17.62
C ILE A 503 18.57 -13.13 16.16
N CYS A 504 17.38 -12.73 15.72
CA CYS A 504 16.93 -12.93 14.33
C CYS A 504 17.86 -12.27 13.33
N SER A 505 18.29 -11.03 13.61
CA SER A 505 19.20 -10.29 12.74
C SER A 505 20.57 -10.92 12.66
N SER A 506 21.12 -11.37 13.80
CA SER A 506 22.45 -12.02 13.87
C SER A 506 22.44 -13.37 13.14
N ILE A 507 21.43 -14.20 13.39
CA ILE A 507 21.29 -15.51 12.71
C ILE A 507 21.12 -15.32 11.22
N TRP A 508 20.27 -14.37 10.80
CA TRP A 508 20.06 -14.08 9.39
C TRP A 508 21.34 -13.61 8.70
N LEU A 509 22.07 -12.65 9.29
CA LEU A 509 23.32 -12.16 8.73
C LEU A 509 24.38 -13.27 8.63
N LEU A 510 24.47 -14.13 9.64
CA LEU A 510 25.40 -15.26 9.62
C LEU A 510 25.05 -16.26 8.52
N VAL A 511 23.79 -16.71 8.44
CA VAL A 511 23.34 -17.69 7.44
C VAL A 511 23.48 -17.12 6.03
N ALA A 512 23.05 -15.87 5.81
CA ALA A 512 23.16 -15.21 4.52
C ALA A 512 24.64 -15.04 4.11
N TRP A 513 25.51 -14.67 5.05
CA TRP A 513 26.94 -14.57 4.77
C TRP A 513 27.56 -15.93 4.45
N LEU A 514 27.31 -16.96 5.24
CA LEU A 514 27.84 -18.31 5.02
C LEU A 514 27.45 -18.87 3.64
N LEU A 515 26.22 -18.69 3.22
CA LEU A 515 25.71 -19.27 1.98
C LEU A 515 26.03 -18.42 0.74
N TRP A 516 26.07 -17.08 0.87
CA TRP A 516 26.11 -16.21 -0.29
C TRP A 516 27.42 -15.45 -0.51
N HIS A 517 28.32 -15.30 0.49
CA HIS A 517 29.51 -14.43 0.40
C HIS A 517 30.45 -14.72 -0.79
N ARG A 518 30.50 -15.98 -1.24
CA ARG A 518 31.32 -16.40 -2.38
C ARG A 518 30.65 -16.18 -3.74
N THR A 519 29.34 -15.96 -3.77
CA THR A 519 28.57 -15.84 -5.00
C THR A 519 28.78 -14.48 -5.68
N GLU A 520 28.75 -14.44 -7.00
CA GLU A 520 28.82 -13.19 -7.77
C GLU A 520 27.65 -12.24 -7.44
N ARG A 521 26.47 -12.79 -7.15
CA ARG A 521 25.27 -12.02 -6.77
C ARG A 521 25.51 -11.20 -5.52
N TYR A 522 26.09 -11.80 -4.50
CA TYR A 522 26.45 -11.12 -3.26
C TYR A 522 27.50 -10.02 -3.52
N LYS A 523 28.57 -10.34 -4.26
CA LYS A 523 29.64 -9.38 -4.59
C LYS A 523 29.09 -8.17 -5.35
N ASN A 524 28.25 -8.41 -6.37
CA ASN A 524 27.62 -7.36 -7.16
C ASN A 524 26.63 -6.51 -6.34
N ALA A 525 25.86 -7.13 -5.43
CA ALA A 525 24.95 -6.42 -4.54
C ALA A 525 25.70 -5.53 -3.55
N VAL A 526 26.74 -6.05 -2.90
CA VAL A 526 27.59 -5.30 -1.96
C VAL A 526 28.32 -4.16 -2.67
N ALA A 527 28.85 -4.40 -3.86
CA ALA A 527 29.52 -3.35 -4.67
C ALA A 527 28.54 -2.22 -5.02
N TRP A 528 27.30 -2.57 -5.40
CA TRP A 528 26.26 -1.58 -5.70
C TRP A 528 25.86 -0.78 -4.45
N ILE A 529 25.60 -1.44 -3.32
CA ILE A 529 25.26 -0.77 -2.05
C ILE A 529 26.39 0.17 -1.63
N ARG A 530 27.65 -0.27 -1.67
CA ARG A 530 28.81 0.58 -1.40
C ARG A 530 28.85 1.80 -2.34
N GLY A 531 28.63 1.59 -3.64
CA GLY A 531 28.58 2.68 -4.62
C GLY A 531 27.48 3.71 -4.34
N VAL A 532 26.32 3.29 -3.83
CA VAL A 532 25.21 4.19 -3.45
C VAL A 532 25.54 4.97 -2.17
N ILE A 533 26.13 4.31 -1.16
CA ILE A 533 26.43 4.93 0.14
C ILE A 533 27.64 5.87 0.03
N TRP A 534 28.71 5.48 -0.64
CA TRP A 534 30.00 6.21 -0.67
C TRP A 534 30.15 7.21 -1.81
N LYS A 535 29.30 7.18 -2.87
CA LYS A 535 29.27 8.23 -3.91
C LYS A 535 28.59 9.53 -3.47
N LYS A 536 28.29 9.68 -2.18
CA LYS A 536 27.77 10.92 -1.57
C LYS A 536 28.80 11.64 -0.70
N ALA A 537 30.07 11.26 -0.74
CA ALA A 537 31.14 12.03 -0.15
C ALA A 537 31.91 12.81 -1.23
#